data_3980b9c9b9a0ac2a7beda234eb99f6ae
#
_entry.id   3980b9c9b9a0ac2a7beda234eb99f6ae
#
_cell.length_a   1.000
_cell.length_b   1.000
_cell.length_c   1.000
_cell.angle_alpha   90.00
_cell.angle_beta   90.00
_cell.angle_gamma   90.00
#
_symmetry.space_group_name_H-M   'P 1'
#
loop_
_entity.id
_entity.type
_entity.pdbx_description
1 polymer ?
#
loop_
_entity_poly.entity_id
_entity_poly.type
_entity_poly.pdbx_seq_one_letter_code
_entity_poly.pdbx_strand_id
1 'polypeptide(L)'
;MNVAEYSINHKVISWMFVFLLLIGGSVAFTGLGQLEFPEFTIKQALVITAYPGASPEQVEEEVTLPLEDALQQLDGIKHITSINSAGLSQIQVEIKDNYDKHRLPQVWDEVRRKVNDTTGGLPPGTAKPQVIDDFGDVYGILLNLSGNDFSNRELSNYSDYLRRELVLVPGVKKVSVVGDVTEQVVIEISQQKLSALGLDQSYIYGLVNNQNVVSNAGSIVIGDNRIRLHPTGEFSSVEELSRLVVSSPGSTELIYLGDIANIEKDYDETPNVLYHNSGEAALSLGIAFSGGVNVVDVGKRVSERLVELESQRPLGMSLDTVYNQSSAVDHTVQ
;
A
#
# COMPACT_ATOMS: atom_id res chain seq x y z
N MET A 1 -53.26 25.98 23.72
CA MET A 1 -52.46 27.19 23.45
C MET A 1 -51.82 27.01 22.08
N ASN A 2 -52.18 27.83 21.11
CA ASN A 2 -51.68 27.65 19.74
C ASN A 2 -50.28 28.28 19.67
N VAL A 3 -49.28 27.52 19.15
CA VAL A 3 -47.89 27.97 19.10
C VAL A 3 -47.75 29.31 18.37
N ALA A 4 -48.57 29.52 17.33
CA ALA A 4 -48.63 30.78 16.58
C ALA A 4 -49.09 31.97 17.42
N GLU A 5 -50.13 31.80 18.24
CA GLU A 5 -50.63 32.82 19.14
C GLU A 5 -49.63 33.19 20.22
N TYR A 6 -48.92 32.19 20.77
CA TYR A 6 -47.85 32.42 21.75
C TYR A 6 -46.69 33.23 21.15
N SER A 7 -46.27 32.89 19.92
CA SER A 7 -45.18 33.56 19.21
C SER A 7 -45.50 35.02 18.86
N ILE A 8 -46.75 35.33 18.54
CA ILE A 8 -47.22 36.71 18.24
C ILE A 8 -47.23 37.55 19.55
N ASN A 9 -47.67 36.95 20.63
CA ASN A 9 -47.79 37.66 21.93
C ASN A 9 -46.44 37.87 22.62
N HIS A 10 -45.43 37.01 22.36
CA HIS A 10 -44.08 37.07 22.93
C HIS A 10 -43.00 37.39 21.89
N LYS A 11 -43.08 38.54 21.26
CA LYS A 11 -42.18 38.98 20.15
C LYS A 11 -40.70 38.86 20.50
N VAL A 12 -40.31 39.17 21.74
CA VAL A 12 -38.89 39.08 22.15
C VAL A 12 -38.38 37.64 22.10
N ILE A 13 -39.18 36.67 22.55
CA ILE A 13 -38.83 35.25 22.53
C ILE A 13 -38.72 34.74 21.06
N SER A 14 -39.66 35.18 20.23
CA SER A 14 -39.65 34.81 18.81
C SER A 14 -38.44 35.35 18.08
N TRP A 15 -38.06 36.61 18.31
CA TRP A 15 -36.83 37.18 17.74
C TRP A 15 -35.57 36.52 18.28
N MET A 16 -35.51 36.20 19.55
CA MET A 16 -34.39 35.47 20.14
C MET A 16 -34.20 34.09 19.48
N PHE A 17 -35.34 33.40 19.21
CA PHE A 17 -35.29 32.10 18.52
C PHE A 17 -34.81 32.22 17.06
N VAL A 18 -35.23 33.27 16.35
CA VAL A 18 -34.77 33.55 14.97
C VAL A 18 -33.27 33.84 14.93
N PHE A 19 -32.76 34.68 15.87
CA PHE A 19 -31.31 34.94 15.96
C PHE A 19 -30.52 33.71 16.35
N LEU A 20 -31.01 32.88 17.25
CA LEU A 20 -30.37 31.64 17.65
C LEU A 20 -30.30 30.64 16.48
N LEU A 21 -31.36 30.51 15.67
CA LEU A 21 -31.39 29.69 14.48
C LEU A 21 -30.48 30.24 13.39
N LEU A 22 -30.41 31.55 13.19
CA LEU A 22 -29.55 32.20 12.22
C LEU A 22 -28.06 31.98 12.55
N ILE A 23 -27.68 32.24 13.80
CA ILE A 23 -26.30 32.07 14.28
C ILE A 23 -25.94 30.57 14.31
N GLY A 24 -26.80 29.73 14.89
CA GLY A 24 -26.61 28.30 14.97
C GLY A 24 -26.56 27.63 13.58
N GLY A 25 -27.43 28.07 12.66
CA GLY A 25 -27.44 27.60 11.28
C GLY A 25 -26.17 28.00 10.51
N SER A 26 -25.69 29.23 10.69
CA SER A 26 -24.45 29.70 10.08
C SER A 26 -23.23 28.92 10.59
N VAL A 27 -23.13 28.70 11.90
CA VAL A 27 -22.06 27.91 12.48
C VAL A 27 -22.14 26.44 12.03
N ALA A 28 -23.34 25.87 12.01
CA ALA A 28 -23.52 24.51 11.51
C ALA A 28 -23.16 24.38 10.01
N PHE A 29 -23.52 25.36 9.21
CA PHE A 29 -23.21 25.38 7.76
C PHE A 29 -21.69 25.43 7.50
N THR A 30 -20.95 26.25 8.24
CA THR A 30 -19.48 26.34 8.11
C THR A 30 -18.76 25.08 8.59
N GLY A 31 -19.40 24.28 9.46
CA GLY A 31 -18.88 23.00 9.94
C GLY A 31 -19.22 21.79 9.06
N LEU A 32 -20.04 21.97 8.00
CA LEU A 32 -20.35 20.87 7.09
C LEU A 32 -19.13 20.51 6.22
N GLY A 33 -18.88 19.20 6.10
CA GLY A 33 -17.88 18.69 5.14
C GLY A 33 -18.30 19.04 3.70
N GLN A 34 -17.39 19.63 2.97
CA GLN A 34 -17.59 19.99 1.55
C GLN A 34 -16.86 18.94 0.70
N LEU A 35 -17.61 18.21 -0.11
CA LEU A 35 -17.12 17.18 -1.02
C LEU A 35 -17.71 17.44 -2.42
N GLU A 36 -16.97 17.13 -3.47
CA GLU A 36 -17.46 17.20 -4.85
C GLU A 36 -18.58 16.18 -5.08
N PHE A 37 -18.42 14.97 -4.56
CA PHE A 37 -19.40 13.89 -4.60
C PHE A 37 -19.76 13.44 -3.20
N PRO A 38 -21.02 13.00 -2.96
CA PRO A 38 -21.40 12.46 -1.67
C PRO A 38 -20.58 11.22 -1.34
N GLU A 39 -20.16 11.10 -0.08
CA GLU A 39 -19.49 9.90 0.39
C GLU A 39 -20.41 8.69 0.23
N PHE A 40 -19.94 7.68 -0.47
CA PHE A 40 -20.54 6.36 -0.45
C PHE A 40 -19.58 5.37 0.20
N THR A 41 -20.11 4.53 1.01
CA THR A 41 -19.33 3.54 1.74
C THR A 41 -19.34 2.24 0.96
N ILE A 42 -18.20 1.83 0.44
CA ILE A 42 -18.04 0.53 -0.20
C ILE A 42 -18.01 -0.54 0.88
N LYS A 43 -18.99 -1.45 0.83
CA LYS A 43 -19.18 -2.55 1.78
C LYS A 43 -18.67 -3.86 1.19
N GLN A 44 -17.62 -3.79 0.39
CA GLN A 44 -17.03 -4.93 -0.29
C GLN A 44 -15.52 -4.93 -0.05
N ALA A 45 -14.96 -6.11 0.09
CA ALA A 45 -13.52 -6.36 0.09
C ALA A 45 -13.20 -7.52 -0.85
N LEU A 46 -11.98 -7.53 -1.34
CA LEU A 46 -11.46 -8.59 -2.19
C LEU A 46 -10.35 -9.31 -1.45
N VAL A 47 -10.45 -10.64 -1.38
CA VAL A 47 -9.38 -11.50 -0.86
C VAL A 47 -8.74 -12.19 -2.05
N ILE A 48 -7.46 -11.91 -2.28
CA ILE A 48 -6.69 -12.48 -3.39
C ILE A 48 -5.64 -13.43 -2.84
N THR A 49 -5.59 -14.64 -3.43
CA THR A 49 -4.62 -15.65 -3.04
C THR A 49 -4.02 -16.29 -4.28
N ALA A 50 -2.71 -16.19 -4.45
CA ALA A 50 -2.00 -16.87 -5.54
C ALA A 50 -1.61 -18.30 -5.10
N TYR A 51 -1.85 -19.26 -5.98
CA TYR A 51 -1.42 -20.66 -5.84
C TYR A 51 -0.80 -21.12 -7.17
N PRO A 52 0.45 -20.72 -7.44
CA PRO A 52 1.10 -20.94 -8.74
C PRO A 52 1.15 -22.42 -9.12
N GLY A 53 0.76 -22.74 -10.36
CA GLY A 53 0.78 -24.09 -10.90
C GLY A 53 -0.47 -24.92 -10.63
N ALA A 54 -1.40 -24.47 -9.79
CA ALA A 54 -2.65 -25.16 -9.52
C ALA A 54 -3.70 -24.94 -10.64
N SER A 55 -4.49 -25.95 -10.93
CA SER A 55 -5.69 -25.82 -11.78
C SER A 55 -6.78 -25.01 -11.09
N PRO A 56 -7.78 -24.48 -11.83
CA PRO A 56 -8.91 -23.77 -11.21
C PRO A 56 -9.65 -24.60 -10.16
N GLU A 57 -9.82 -25.91 -10.40
CA GLU A 57 -10.48 -26.83 -9.48
C GLU A 57 -9.66 -27.02 -8.19
N GLN A 58 -8.33 -27.15 -8.31
CA GLN A 58 -7.44 -27.22 -7.14
C GLN A 58 -7.45 -25.91 -6.34
N VAL A 59 -7.44 -24.77 -7.03
CA VAL A 59 -7.57 -23.45 -6.38
C VAL A 59 -8.88 -23.37 -5.61
N GLU A 60 -9.99 -23.85 -6.20
CA GLU A 60 -11.30 -23.86 -5.54
C GLU A 60 -11.29 -24.75 -4.29
N GLU A 61 -10.92 -26.02 -4.44
CA GLU A 61 -11.02 -27.00 -3.35
C GLU A 61 -10.04 -26.76 -2.21
N GLU A 62 -8.79 -26.37 -2.56
CA GLU A 62 -7.71 -26.33 -1.57
C GLU A 62 -7.48 -24.93 -0.97
N VAL A 63 -7.91 -23.87 -1.66
CA VAL A 63 -7.67 -22.48 -1.21
C VAL A 63 -8.97 -21.73 -0.98
N THR A 64 -9.87 -21.72 -1.96
CA THR A 64 -11.08 -20.88 -1.92
C THR A 64 -12.07 -21.39 -0.89
N LEU A 65 -12.45 -22.66 -0.93
CA LEU A 65 -13.41 -23.25 0.02
C LEU A 65 -12.99 -23.10 1.49
N PRO A 66 -11.73 -23.38 1.91
CA PRO A 66 -11.31 -23.17 3.29
C PRO A 66 -11.40 -21.69 3.73
N LEU A 67 -11.11 -20.76 2.83
CA LEU A 67 -11.21 -19.31 3.12
C LEU A 67 -12.69 -18.88 3.19
N GLU A 68 -13.54 -19.36 2.29
CA GLU A 68 -14.99 -19.08 2.32
C GLU A 68 -15.64 -19.62 3.58
N ASP A 69 -15.35 -20.87 3.98
CA ASP A 69 -15.85 -21.46 5.20
C ASP A 69 -15.48 -20.66 6.45
N ALA A 70 -14.25 -20.15 6.49
CA ALA A 70 -13.81 -19.30 7.58
C ALA A 70 -14.52 -17.94 7.57
N LEU A 71 -14.71 -17.34 6.40
CA LEU A 71 -15.38 -16.04 6.24
C LEU A 71 -16.87 -16.13 6.53
N GLN A 72 -17.55 -17.21 6.14
CA GLN A 72 -18.99 -17.43 6.42
C GLN A 72 -19.33 -17.46 7.92
N GLN A 73 -18.35 -17.71 8.79
CA GLN A 73 -18.54 -17.68 10.24
C GLN A 73 -18.69 -16.27 10.81
N LEU A 74 -18.45 -15.21 10.00
CA LEU A 74 -18.58 -13.83 10.43
C LEU A 74 -20.01 -13.31 10.24
N ASP A 75 -20.63 -12.84 11.33
CA ASP A 75 -22.04 -12.38 11.32
C ASP A 75 -22.29 -11.19 10.39
N GLY A 76 -21.26 -10.39 10.10
CA GLY A 76 -21.34 -9.20 9.27
C GLY A 76 -21.47 -9.45 7.76
N ILE A 77 -21.21 -10.67 7.30
CA ILE A 77 -21.19 -10.98 5.87
C ILE A 77 -22.59 -11.16 5.31
N LYS A 78 -22.84 -10.55 4.15
CA LYS A 78 -24.08 -10.66 3.38
C LYS A 78 -23.97 -11.68 2.26
N HIS A 79 -22.92 -11.54 1.44
CA HIS A 79 -22.61 -12.43 0.33
C HIS A 79 -21.11 -12.64 0.19
N ILE A 80 -20.73 -13.83 -0.26
CA ILE A 80 -19.39 -14.17 -0.72
C ILE A 80 -19.54 -14.67 -2.16
N THR A 81 -18.72 -14.17 -3.04
CA THR A 81 -18.64 -14.59 -4.44
C THR A 81 -17.18 -14.81 -4.78
N SER A 82 -16.85 -15.94 -5.40
CA SER A 82 -15.48 -16.27 -5.76
C SER A 82 -15.32 -16.54 -7.25
N ILE A 83 -14.13 -16.24 -7.74
CA ILE A 83 -13.68 -16.54 -9.10
C ILE A 83 -12.36 -17.27 -8.97
N ASN A 84 -12.31 -18.50 -9.50
CA ASN A 84 -11.14 -19.34 -9.49
C ASN A 84 -10.54 -19.43 -10.90
N SER A 85 -9.29 -19.04 -11.02
CA SER A 85 -8.50 -19.14 -12.25
C SER A 85 -7.28 -20.01 -12.01
N ALA A 86 -6.60 -20.43 -13.07
CA ALA A 86 -5.36 -21.17 -12.92
C ALA A 86 -4.35 -20.36 -12.08
N GLY A 87 -3.99 -20.90 -10.91
CA GLY A 87 -3.04 -20.29 -10.00
C GLY A 87 -3.55 -19.08 -9.18
N LEU A 88 -4.85 -18.74 -9.23
CA LEU A 88 -5.36 -17.54 -8.57
C LEU A 88 -6.79 -17.72 -8.03
N SER A 89 -6.97 -17.49 -6.73
CA SER A 89 -8.26 -17.34 -6.07
C SER A 89 -8.59 -15.87 -5.84
N GLN A 90 -9.81 -15.47 -6.18
CA GLN A 90 -10.35 -14.14 -5.92
C GLN A 90 -11.71 -14.28 -5.23
N ILE A 91 -11.79 -13.87 -3.97
CA ILE A 91 -13.01 -13.96 -3.16
C ILE A 91 -13.49 -12.54 -2.86
N GLN A 92 -14.67 -12.20 -3.35
CA GLN A 92 -15.33 -10.94 -3.04
C GLN A 92 -16.25 -11.13 -1.83
N VAL A 93 -16.06 -10.33 -0.81
CA VAL A 93 -16.83 -10.33 0.43
C VAL A 93 -17.68 -9.08 0.50
N GLU A 94 -19.00 -9.24 0.57
CA GLU A 94 -19.95 -8.14 0.75
C GLU A 94 -20.51 -8.15 2.18
N ILE A 95 -20.47 -6.96 2.83
CA ILE A 95 -20.98 -6.75 4.19
C ILE A 95 -22.44 -6.31 4.16
N LYS A 96 -23.23 -6.73 5.17
CA LYS A 96 -24.64 -6.35 5.35
C LYS A 96 -24.85 -4.85 5.38
N ASP A 97 -25.99 -4.40 4.85
CA ASP A 97 -26.33 -2.99 4.68
C ASP A 97 -26.48 -2.21 6.00
N ASN A 98 -26.74 -2.90 7.11
CA ASN A 98 -26.91 -2.31 8.43
C ASN A 98 -25.59 -1.88 9.12
N TYR A 99 -24.44 -2.18 8.52
CA TYR A 99 -23.14 -1.68 9.00
C TYR A 99 -22.87 -0.29 8.43
N ASP A 100 -22.61 0.66 9.30
CA ASP A 100 -22.25 2.02 8.94
C ASP A 100 -20.73 2.19 8.74
N LYS A 101 -20.31 3.36 8.27
CA LYS A 101 -18.91 3.69 8.03
C LYS A 101 -18.02 3.60 9.28
N HIS A 102 -18.58 3.70 10.49
CA HIS A 102 -17.83 3.64 11.74
C HIS A 102 -17.54 2.19 12.18
N ARG A 103 -18.42 1.25 11.80
CA ARG A 103 -18.29 -0.16 12.15
C ARG A 103 -17.51 -0.96 11.12
N LEU A 104 -17.49 -0.52 9.86
CA LEU A 104 -16.80 -1.23 8.77
C LEU A 104 -15.31 -1.51 9.04
N PRO A 105 -14.50 -0.59 9.57
CA PRO A 105 -13.09 -0.89 9.85
C PRO A 105 -12.90 -2.09 10.78
N GLN A 106 -13.75 -2.20 11.82
CA GLN A 106 -13.70 -3.36 12.73
C GLN A 106 -14.06 -4.65 12.00
N VAL A 107 -15.07 -4.63 11.11
CA VAL A 107 -15.46 -5.82 10.34
C VAL A 107 -14.32 -6.24 9.39
N TRP A 108 -13.66 -5.29 8.75
CA TRP A 108 -12.49 -5.59 7.90
C TRP A 108 -11.32 -6.16 8.70
N ASP A 109 -11.10 -5.70 9.92
CA ASP A 109 -10.10 -6.30 10.82
C ASP A 109 -10.47 -7.74 11.22
N GLU A 110 -11.74 -8.02 11.40
CA GLU A 110 -12.22 -9.40 11.64
C GLU A 110 -12.04 -10.30 10.41
N VAL A 111 -12.32 -9.78 9.21
CA VAL A 111 -12.04 -10.46 7.93
C VAL A 111 -10.55 -10.77 7.81
N ARG A 112 -9.67 -9.78 8.00
CA ARG A 112 -8.20 -9.98 7.94
C ARG A 112 -7.73 -11.02 8.94
N ARG A 113 -8.23 -10.97 10.18
CA ARG A 113 -7.88 -11.94 11.22
C ARG A 113 -8.29 -13.35 10.81
N LYS A 114 -9.54 -13.55 10.36
CA LYS A 114 -10.03 -14.87 9.93
C LYS A 114 -9.23 -15.43 8.75
N VAL A 115 -8.94 -14.61 7.76
CA VAL A 115 -8.10 -14.98 6.61
C VAL A 115 -6.68 -15.37 7.07
N ASN A 116 -6.06 -14.58 7.96
CA ASN A 116 -4.75 -14.89 8.50
C ASN A 116 -4.72 -16.19 9.32
N ASP A 117 -5.75 -16.44 10.14
CA ASP A 117 -5.87 -17.65 10.95
C ASP A 117 -5.98 -18.91 10.06
N THR A 118 -6.62 -18.81 8.89
CA THR A 118 -6.77 -19.90 7.94
C THR A 118 -5.50 -20.17 7.13
N THR A 119 -4.60 -19.19 7.00
CA THR A 119 -3.40 -19.29 6.16
C THR A 119 -2.51 -20.50 6.51
N GLY A 120 -2.41 -20.85 7.80
CA GLY A 120 -1.62 -22.01 8.25
C GLY A 120 -2.14 -23.38 7.80
N GLY A 121 -3.38 -23.45 7.35
CA GLY A 121 -4.02 -24.68 6.84
C GLY A 121 -4.02 -24.79 5.32
N LEU A 122 -3.55 -23.77 4.59
CA LEU A 122 -3.49 -23.78 3.14
C LEU A 122 -2.33 -24.65 2.63
N PRO A 123 -2.40 -25.16 1.38
CA PRO A 123 -1.37 -26.00 0.79
C PRO A 123 0.00 -25.32 0.72
N PRO A 124 1.10 -26.09 0.79
CA PRO A 124 2.45 -25.55 0.54
C PRO A 124 2.54 -24.96 -0.86
N GLY A 125 3.19 -23.77 -0.97
CA GLY A 125 3.32 -23.05 -2.24
C GLY A 125 2.22 -22.03 -2.49
N THR A 126 1.18 -22.00 -1.65
CA THR A 126 0.17 -20.94 -1.67
C THR A 126 0.77 -19.64 -1.10
N ALA A 127 0.62 -18.54 -1.83
CA ALA A 127 1.00 -17.23 -1.30
C ALA A 127 0.08 -16.81 -0.15
N LYS A 128 0.57 -15.92 0.71
CA LYS A 128 -0.25 -15.38 1.79
C LYS A 128 -1.44 -14.60 1.20
N PRO A 129 -2.69 -14.93 1.60
CA PRO A 129 -3.88 -14.21 1.17
C PRO A 129 -3.79 -12.72 1.49
N GLN A 130 -4.17 -11.89 0.53
CA GLN A 130 -4.22 -10.43 0.67
C GLN A 130 -5.67 -9.96 0.72
N VAL A 131 -6.02 -9.17 1.73
CA VAL A 131 -7.33 -8.56 1.87
C VAL A 131 -7.26 -7.11 1.44
N ILE A 132 -7.98 -6.76 0.38
CA ILE A 132 -8.07 -5.42 -0.20
C ILE A 132 -9.47 -4.88 0.09
N ASP A 133 -9.57 -3.90 0.97
CA ASP A 133 -10.83 -3.26 1.39
C ASP A 133 -10.85 -1.75 1.08
N ASP A 134 -9.80 -1.24 0.47
CA ASP A 134 -9.56 0.17 0.21
C ASP A 134 -9.62 0.58 -1.28
N PHE A 135 -10.11 -0.33 -2.14
CA PHE A 135 -10.25 -0.04 -3.58
C PHE A 135 -11.31 1.04 -3.90
N GLY A 136 -12.13 1.40 -2.92
CA GLY A 136 -13.10 2.49 -3.00
C GLY A 136 -12.58 3.84 -2.54
N ASP A 137 -11.32 3.96 -2.19
CA ASP A 137 -10.73 5.23 -1.79
C ASP A 137 -10.69 6.19 -2.99
N VAL A 138 -11.25 7.39 -2.80
CA VAL A 138 -11.22 8.45 -3.80
C VAL A 138 -9.99 9.32 -3.59
N TYR A 139 -9.19 9.46 -4.63
CA TYR A 139 -8.03 10.34 -4.61
C TYR A 139 -8.44 11.77 -4.96
N GLY A 140 -8.33 12.67 -3.98
CA GLY A 140 -8.69 14.07 -4.14
C GLY A 140 -7.62 14.92 -4.84
N ILE A 141 -6.36 14.47 -4.81
CA ILE A 141 -5.25 15.13 -5.53
C ILE A 141 -4.44 14.06 -6.24
N LEU A 142 -4.11 14.30 -7.51
CA LEU A 142 -3.17 13.51 -8.30
C LEU A 142 -2.00 14.39 -8.73
N LEU A 143 -0.79 13.94 -8.37
CA LEU A 143 0.46 14.59 -8.73
C LEU A 143 1.25 13.66 -9.64
N ASN A 144 1.94 14.22 -10.63
CA ASN A 144 2.90 13.49 -11.45
C ASN A 144 4.31 13.96 -11.10
N LEU A 145 5.19 13.01 -10.83
CA LEU A 145 6.60 13.21 -10.63
C LEU A 145 7.34 12.68 -11.84
N SER A 146 8.09 13.53 -12.53
CA SER A 146 8.89 13.18 -13.72
C SER A 146 10.25 13.86 -13.71
N GLY A 147 11.17 13.34 -14.53
CA GLY A 147 12.49 13.92 -14.69
C GLY A 147 13.35 13.07 -15.62
N ASN A 148 13.69 13.59 -16.81
CA ASN A 148 14.38 12.84 -17.87
C ASN A 148 15.79 12.40 -17.50
N ASP A 149 16.46 13.17 -16.63
CA ASP A 149 17.84 12.89 -16.23
C ASP A 149 17.93 12.03 -14.95
N PHE A 150 16.79 11.51 -14.47
CA PHE A 150 16.71 10.74 -13.23
C PHE A 150 16.37 9.29 -13.51
N SER A 151 17.04 8.39 -12.81
CA SER A 151 16.71 6.98 -12.79
C SER A 151 15.36 6.71 -12.07
N ASN A 152 14.72 5.59 -12.38
CA ASN A 152 13.50 5.16 -11.66
C ASN A 152 13.72 5.10 -10.14
N ARG A 153 14.91 4.72 -9.68
CA ARG A 153 15.27 4.70 -8.27
C ARG A 153 15.24 6.09 -7.62
N GLU A 154 15.77 7.09 -8.31
CA GLU A 154 15.79 8.46 -7.79
C GLU A 154 14.39 9.05 -7.72
N LEU A 155 13.56 8.79 -8.73
CA LEU A 155 12.15 9.15 -8.73
C LEU A 155 11.39 8.42 -7.60
N SER A 156 11.61 7.12 -7.43
CA SER A 156 11.02 6.31 -6.36
C SER A 156 11.43 6.82 -4.97
N ASN A 157 12.71 7.06 -4.73
CA ASN A 157 13.20 7.60 -3.46
C ASN A 157 12.56 8.94 -3.11
N TYR A 158 12.42 9.83 -4.09
CA TYR A 158 11.78 11.13 -3.86
C TYR A 158 10.27 10.99 -3.69
N SER A 159 9.61 10.10 -4.42
CA SER A 159 8.18 9.81 -4.24
C SER A 159 7.89 9.25 -2.85
N ASP A 160 8.75 8.36 -2.35
CA ASP A 160 8.68 7.83 -0.99
C ASP A 160 8.87 8.89 0.08
N TYR A 161 9.77 9.84 -0.17
CA TYR A 161 9.93 11.00 0.69
C TYR A 161 8.66 11.84 0.72
N LEU A 162 8.10 12.20 -0.45
CA LEU A 162 6.84 12.94 -0.55
C LEU A 162 5.70 12.19 0.14
N ARG A 163 5.59 10.88 -0.06
CA ARG A 163 4.56 10.04 0.57
C ARG A 163 4.61 10.13 2.10
N ARG A 164 5.81 10.04 2.70
CA ARG A 164 5.99 10.15 4.15
C ARG A 164 5.61 11.51 4.69
N GLU A 165 5.92 12.57 3.97
CA GLU A 165 5.62 13.95 4.39
C GLU A 165 4.15 14.30 4.22
N LEU A 166 3.54 13.89 3.12
CA LEU A 166 2.16 14.23 2.79
C LEU A 166 1.14 13.44 3.62
N VAL A 167 1.45 12.21 4.03
CA VAL A 167 0.56 11.44 4.93
C VAL A 167 0.41 12.06 6.31
N LEU A 168 1.38 12.89 6.74
CA LEU A 168 1.33 13.60 8.02
C LEU A 168 0.41 14.83 7.99
N VAL A 169 -0.04 15.27 6.82
CA VAL A 169 -0.94 16.42 6.69
C VAL A 169 -2.31 16.07 7.26
N PRO A 170 -2.84 16.84 8.23
CA PRO A 170 -4.14 16.56 8.83
C PRO A 170 -5.26 16.53 7.79
N GLY A 171 -6.01 15.42 7.75
CA GLY A 171 -7.08 15.19 6.79
C GLY A 171 -6.67 14.33 5.59
N VAL A 172 -5.40 14.05 5.40
CA VAL A 172 -4.93 13.04 4.46
C VAL A 172 -5.11 11.65 5.10
N LYS A 173 -5.73 10.73 4.36
CA LYS A 173 -5.93 9.34 4.76
C LYS A 173 -4.76 8.47 4.32
N LYS A 174 -4.35 8.63 3.05
CA LYS A 174 -3.41 7.74 2.37
C LYS A 174 -2.75 8.48 1.20
N VAL A 175 -1.50 8.16 0.96
CA VAL A 175 -0.79 8.55 -0.27
C VAL A 175 -0.30 7.28 -0.96
N SER A 176 -0.73 7.07 -2.20
CA SER A 176 -0.35 5.93 -3.02
C SER A 176 0.52 6.37 -4.17
N VAL A 177 1.52 5.56 -4.49
CA VAL A 177 2.40 5.77 -5.65
C VAL A 177 2.09 4.71 -6.70
N VAL A 178 1.99 5.13 -7.96
CA VAL A 178 1.73 4.27 -9.12
C VAL A 178 2.83 4.51 -10.16
N GLY A 179 3.25 3.45 -10.83
CA GLY A 179 4.31 3.50 -11.83
C GLY A 179 5.71 3.20 -11.26
N ASP A 180 5.80 2.95 -9.95
CA ASP A 180 7.06 2.56 -9.32
C ASP A 180 7.49 1.16 -9.79
N VAL A 181 8.75 1.04 -10.20
CA VAL A 181 9.34 -0.20 -10.68
C VAL A 181 10.28 -0.75 -9.61
N THR A 182 10.03 -1.99 -9.21
CA THR A 182 10.80 -2.63 -8.15
C THR A 182 12.24 -2.87 -8.61
N GLU A 183 13.21 -2.38 -7.83
CA GLU A 183 14.63 -2.72 -8.02
C GLU A 183 14.89 -4.14 -7.52
N GLN A 184 15.62 -4.91 -8.29
CA GLN A 184 16.02 -6.28 -7.96
C GLN A 184 17.51 -6.47 -8.19
N VAL A 185 18.09 -7.51 -7.59
CA VAL A 185 19.42 -7.96 -7.87
C VAL A 185 19.33 -9.17 -8.81
N VAL A 186 19.81 -9.00 -10.02
CA VAL A 186 19.83 -10.06 -11.03
C VAL A 186 21.16 -10.80 -10.94
N ILE A 187 21.11 -12.12 -10.85
CA ILE A 187 22.28 -13.00 -10.82
C ILE A 187 22.24 -13.88 -12.06
N GLU A 188 22.96 -13.51 -13.09
CA GLU A 188 23.07 -14.27 -14.33
C GLU A 188 24.21 -15.29 -14.23
N ILE A 189 23.86 -16.55 -14.06
CA ILE A 189 24.86 -17.62 -13.87
C ILE A 189 25.25 -18.24 -15.21
N SER A 190 26.55 -18.31 -15.50
CA SER A 190 27.07 -18.96 -16.69
C SER A 190 27.05 -20.48 -16.56
N GLN A 191 26.20 -21.15 -17.33
CA GLN A 191 26.10 -22.62 -17.37
C GLN A 191 27.41 -23.29 -17.80
N GLN A 192 28.18 -22.64 -18.67
CA GLN A 192 29.49 -23.15 -19.09
C GLN A 192 30.50 -23.16 -17.94
N LYS A 193 30.54 -22.09 -17.16
CA LYS A 193 31.42 -21.99 -15.98
C LYS A 193 31.02 -22.99 -14.92
N LEU A 194 29.70 -23.17 -14.66
CA LEU A 194 29.21 -24.18 -13.73
C LEU A 194 29.70 -25.58 -14.10
N SER A 195 29.47 -25.95 -15.35
CA SER A 195 29.89 -27.28 -15.86
C SER A 195 31.39 -27.49 -15.82
N ALA A 196 32.19 -26.47 -16.14
CA ALA A 196 33.64 -26.54 -16.09
C ALA A 196 34.19 -26.70 -14.68
N LEU A 197 33.53 -26.15 -13.69
CA LEU A 197 33.90 -26.18 -12.26
C LEU A 197 33.21 -27.30 -11.47
N GLY A 198 32.34 -28.07 -12.11
CA GLY A 198 31.59 -29.17 -11.50
C GLY A 198 30.64 -28.70 -10.39
N LEU A 199 30.09 -27.46 -10.50
CA LEU A 199 29.18 -26.88 -9.52
C LEU A 199 27.72 -27.16 -9.90
N ASP A 200 26.91 -27.47 -8.90
CA ASP A 200 25.47 -27.66 -9.04
C ASP A 200 24.73 -26.33 -8.85
N GLN A 201 23.84 -26.00 -9.79
CA GLN A 201 23.04 -24.79 -9.75
C GLN A 201 22.10 -24.74 -8.52
N SER A 202 21.50 -25.87 -8.15
CA SER A 202 20.63 -25.95 -6.98
C SER A 202 21.38 -25.71 -5.66
N TYR A 203 22.65 -26.10 -5.59
CA TYR A 203 23.51 -25.80 -4.45
C TYR A 203 23.74 -24.30 -4.30
N ILE A 204 23.99 -23.59 -5.42
CA ILE A 204 24.17 -22.13 -5.39
C ILE A 204 22.89 -21.40 -4.97
N TYR A 205 21.73 -21.82 -5.50
CA TYR A 205 20.44 -21.27 -5.06
C TYR A 205 20.20 -21.49 -3.55
N GLY A 206 20.55 -22.67 -3.06
CA GLY A 206 20.48 -22.98 -1.63
C GLY A 206 21.39 -22.07 -0.79
N LEU A 207 22.61 -21.81 -1.25
CA LEU A 207 23.55 -20.92 -0.55
C LEU A 207 23.03 -19.48 -0.49
N VAL A 208 22.58 -18.92 -1.61
CA VAL A 208 22.06 -17.55 -1.67
C VAL A 208 20.84 -17.39 -0.76
N ASN A 209 19.88 -18.32 -0.82
CA ASN A 209 18.68 -18.28 -0.01
C ASN A 209 18.98 -18.45 1.48
N ASN A 210 19.91 -19.32 1.85
CA ASN A 210 20.22 -19.59 3.26
C ASN A 210 21.08 -18.50 3.91
N GLN A 211 21.83 -17.74 3.13
CA GLN A 211 22.64 -16.64 3.65
C GLN A 211 21.91 -15.32 3.74
N ASN A 212 20.85 -15.13 2.95
CA ASN A 212 20.03 -13.91 3.00
C ASN A 212 18.89 -14.04 4.03
N VAL A 213 19.22 -14.44 5.25
CA VAL A 213 18.25 -14.65 6.33
C VAL A 213 18.62 -13.82 7.54
N VAL A 214 17.68 -12.97 7.98
CA VAL A 214 17.76 -12.31 9.29
C VAL A 214 17.52 -13.34 10.38
N SER A 215 18.57 -13.78 11.04
CA SER A 215 18.50 -14.73 12.14
C SER A 215 18.64 -14.02 13.48
N ASN A 216 17.77 -14.34 14.45
CA ASN A 216 17.93 -13.85 15.82
C ASN A 216 18.96 -14.70 16.57
N ALA A 217 20.20 -14.25 16.60
CA ALA A 217 21.27 -14.92 17.31
C ALA A 217 21.29 -14.64 18.83
N GLY A 218 20.27 -13.96 19.36
CA GLY A 218 20.16 -13.64 20.76
C GLY A 218 20.96 -12.41 21.20
N SER A 219 21.34 -12.36 22.46
CA SER A 219 22.10 -11.24 23.04
C SER A 219 23.07 -11.78 24.10
N ILE A 220 24.24 -11.16 24.19
CA ILE A 220 25.23 -11.42 25.27
C ILE A 220 25.15 -10.29 26.30
N VAL A 221 25.17 -10.64 27.57
CA VAL A 221 25.26 -9.68 28.67
C VAL A 221 26.73 -9.54 29.07
N ILE A 222 27.28 -8.34 28.93
CA ILE A 222 28.65 -8.00 29.34
C ILE A 222 28.55 -6.88 30.38
N GLY A 223 28.73 -7.24 31.67
CA GLY A 223 28.46 -6.31 32.76
C GLY A 223 26.99 -5.92 32.83
N ASP A 224 26.70 -4.63 32.87
CA ASP A 224 25.33 -4.08 32.89
C ASP A 224 24.72 -3.86 31.47
N ASN A 225 25.49 -4.15 30.42
CA ASN A 225 25.06 -3.91 29.05
C ASN A 225 24.64 -5.21 28.36
N ARG A 226 23.46 -5.19 27.73
CA ARG A 226 22.96 -6.25 26.83
C ARG A 226 23.31 -5.89 25.39
N ILE A 227 24.24 -6.63 24.79
CA ILE A 227 24.67 -6.48 23.41
C ILE A 227 23.92 -7.51 22.58
N ARG A 228 23.12 -7.04 21.60
CA ARG A 228 22.44 -7.91 20.64
C ARG A 228 23.47 -8.44 19.63
N LEU A 229 23.48 -9.75 19.42
CA LEU A 229 24.26 -10.36 18.36
C LEU A 229 23.53 -10.22 17.05
N HIS A 230 24.14 -9.55 16.08
CA HIS A 230 23.71 -9.55 14.69
C HIS A 230 24.59 -10.55 13.93
N PRO A 231 24.09 -11.75 13.61
CA PRO A 231 24.79 -12.58 12.66
C PRO A 231 24.73 -11.86 11.31
N THR A 232 25.87 -11.65 10.70
CA THR A 232 25.98 -11.09 9.35
C THR A 232 25.45 -12.13 8.36
N GLY A 233 24.20 -12.04 7.99
CA GLY A 233 23.54 -12.96 7.05
C GLY A 233 22.83 -12.25 5.93
N GLU A 234 22.70 -10.92 6.00
CA GLU A 234 22.14 -10.13 4.92
C GLU A 234 23.24 -9.55 4.02
N PHE A 235 23.03 -9.64 2.72
CA PHE A 235 23.91 -8.95 1.78
C PHE A 235 23.55 -7.47 1.73
N SER A 236 24.49 -6.61 2.08
CA SER A 236 24.32 -5.17 2.09
C SER A 236 24.62 -4.52 0.73
N SER A 237 25.36 -5.23 -0.13
CA SER A 237 25.77 -4.74 -1.45
C SER A 237 25.96 -5.87 -2.45
N VAL A 238 25.99 -5.51 -3.76
CA VAL A 238 26.29 -6.41 -4.87
C VAL A 238 27.73 -6.97 -4.74
N GLU A 239 28.66 -6.14 -4.27
CA GLU A 239 30.05 -6.52 -4.07
C GLU A 239 30.20 -7.59 -2.98
N GLU A 240 29.40 -7.51 -1.92
CA GLU A 240 29.38 -8.52 -0.87
C GLU A 240 28.80 -9.83 -1.37
N LEU A 241 27.71 -9.77 -2.14
CA LEU A 241 27.12 -10.93 -2.80
C LEU A 241 28.10 -11.57 -3.80
N SER A 242 28.87 -10.78 -4.55
CA SER A 242 29.88 -11.27 -5.50
C SER A 242 30.99 -12.06 -4.80
N ARG A 243 31.29 -11.75 -3.53
CA ARG A 243 32.31 -12.44 -2.71
C ARG A 243 31.80 -13.67 -2.00
N LEU A 244 30.54 -14.04 -2.21
CA LEU A 244 29.98 -15.28 -1.67
C LEU A 244 30.79 -16.48 -2.18
N VAL A 245 31.31 -17.29 -1.26
CA VAL A 245 32.05 -18.50 -1.61
C VAL A 245 31.06 -19.59 -2.02
N VAL A 246 31.17 -20.07 -3.24
CA VAL A 246 30.28 -21.07 -3.84
C VAL A 246 30.99 -22.40 -4.15
N SER A 247 32.25 -22.55 -3.78
CA SER A 247 32.99 -23.82 -3.90
C SER A 247 32.35 -24.93 -3.08
N SER A 248 32.39 -26.16 -3.59
CA SER A 248 31.85 -27.33 -2.89
C SER A 248 32.57 -27.55 -1.54
N PRO A 249 31.87 -28.04 -0.50
CA PRO A 249 32.49 -28.37 0.77
C PRO A 249 33.67 -29.35 0.61
N GLY A 250 34.84 -28.95 1.07
CA GLY A 250 36.09 -29.76 0.96
C GLY A 250 36.91 -29.47 -0.29
N SER A 251 36.50 -28.53 -1.16
CA SER A 251 37.36 -28.04 -2.22
C SER A 251 38.55 -27.27 -1.66
N THR A 252 39.72 -27.46 -2.31
CA THR A 252 40.94 -26.68 -2.00
C THR A 252 40.96 -25.31 -2.69
N GLU A 253 40.08 -25.11 -3.68
CA GLU A 253 39.94 -23.86 -4.41
C GLU A 253 38.75 -23.07 -3.89
N LEU A 254 38.97 -21.77 -3.64
CA LEU A 254 37.91 -20.84 -3.32
C LEU A 254 37.35 -20.24 -4.60
N ILE A 255 36.09 -20.53 -4.90
CA ILE A 255 35.36 -19.98 -6.04
C ILE A 255 34.33 -19.01 -5.48
N TYR A 256 34.29 -17.80 -6.01
CA TYR A 256 33.34 -16.78 -5.64
C TYR A 256 32.17 -16.73 -6.62
N LEU A 257 31.01 -16.28 -6.16
CA LEU A 257 29.81 -16.13 -7.02
C LEU A 257 30.09 -15.20 -8.19
N GLY A 258 30.85 -14.12 -8.00
CA GLY A 258 31.26 -13.21 -9.07
C GLY A 258 32.17 -13.84 -10.14
N ASP A 259 32.83 -14.98 -9.85
CA ASP A 259 33.66 -15.68 -10.86
C ASP A 259 32.80 -16.44 -11.88
N ILE A 260 31.59 -16.84 -11.47
CA ILE A 260 30.67 -17.68 -12.28
C ILE A 260 29.42 -16.96 -12.74
N ALA A 261 29.08 -15.83 -12.13
CA ALA A 261 27.88 -15.04 -12.41
C ALA A 261 28.21 -13.57 -12.70
N ASN A 262 27.37 -12.93 -13.50
CA ASN A 262 27.24 -11.50 -13.57
C ASN A 262 26.17 -11.09 -12.54
N ILE A 263 26.48 -10.11 -11.68
CA ILE A 263 25.59 -9.68 -10.59
C ILE A 263 25.43 -8.18 -10.72
N GLU A 264 24.23 -7.76 -10.99
CA GLU A 264 23.90 -6.33 -11.15
C GLU A 264 22.55 -6.00 -10.54
N LYS A 265 22.38 -4.72 -10.21
CA LYS A 265 21.08 -4.17 -9.86
C LYS A 265 20.37 -3.77 -11.12
N ASP A 266 19.18 -4.25 -11.28
CA ASP A 266 18.32 -3.93 -12.40
C ASP A 266 16.88 -3.75 -11.91
N TYR A 267 16.02 -3.33 -12.79
CA TYR A 267 14.59 -3.20 -12.53
C TYR A 267 13.84 -4.43 -13.05
N ASP A 268 12.64 -4.64 -12.50
CA ASP A 268 11.74 -5.67 -13.03
C ASP A 268 11.49 -5.42 -14.53
N GLU A 269 11.86 -6.38 -15.37
CA GLU A 269 11.70 -6.30 -16.84
C GLU A 269 10.23 -6.24 -17.26
N THR A 270 9.33 -6.77 -16.42
CA THR A 270 7.90 -6.85 -16.71
C THR A 270 7.06 -6.26 -15.57
N PRO A 271 7.22 -4.95 -15.31
CA PRO A 271 6.45 -4.32 -14.24
C PRO A 271 4.95 -4.38 -14.56
N ASN A 272 4.14 -4.62 -13.54
CA ASN A 272 2.69 -4.71 -13.68
C ASN A 272 2.06 -3.42 -14.19
N VAL A 273 2.63 -2.27 -13.86
CA VAL A 273 2.14 -0.94 -14.23
C VAL A 273 3.32 -0.05 -14.58
N LEU A 274 3.33 0.47 -15.80
CA LEU A 274 4.19 1.56 -16.24
C LEU A 274 3.35 2.82 -16.37
N TYR A 275 3.84 3.93 -15.82
CA TYR A 275 3.19 5.22 -15.94
C TYR A 275 4.05 6.21 -16.71
N HIS A 276 3.44 6.90 -17.67
CA HIS A 276 4.11 7.93 -18.47
C HIS A 276 3.32 9.22 -18.43
N ASN A 277 4.00 10.33 -18.26
CA ASN A 277 3.44 11.67 -18.38
C ASN A 277 4.01 12.32 -19.64
N SER A 278 3.16 12.66 -20.62
CA SER A 278 3.57 13.30 -21.89
C SER A 278 4.64 12.53 -22.67
N GLY A 279 4.67 11.19 -22.53
CA GLY A 279 5.64 10.33 -23.21
C GLY A 279 6.94 10.07 -22.42
N GLU A 280 7.12 10.69 -21.27
CA GLU A 280 8.26 10.50 -20.36
C GLU A 280 7.88 9.55 -19.22
N ALA A 281 8.82 8.73 -18.76
CA ALA A 281 8.62 7.90 -17.59
C ALA A 281 8.34 8.78 -16.36
N ALA A 282 7.29 8.45 -15.62
CA ALA A 282 6.85 9.24 -14.49
C ALA A 282 6.26 8.35 -13.40
N LEU A 283 6.15 8.88 -12.20
CA LEU A 283 5.39 8.30 -11.10
C LEU A 283 4.16 9.16 -10.83
N SER A 284 3.03 8.52 -10.54
CA SER A 284 1.83 9.23 -10.11
C SER A 284 1.61 9.05 -8.62
N LEU A 285 1.45 10.15 -7.89
CA LEU A 285 1.12 10.14 -6.47
C LEU A 285 -0.36 10.51 -6.30
N GLY A 286 -1.15 9.58 -5.79
CA GLY A 286 -2.55 9.81 -5.44
C GLY A 286 -2.69 10.10 -3.95
N ILE A 287 -3.33 11.21 -3.60
CA ILE A 287 -3.58 11.63 -2.22
C ILE A 287 -5.08 11.44 -1.94
N ALA A 288 -5.41 10.48 -1.09
CA ALA A 288 -6.78 10.25 -0.63
C ALA A 288 -7.05 11.00 0.67
N PHE A 289 -8.23 11.59 0.77
CA PHE A 289 -8.66 12.33 1.95
C PHE A 289 -9.43 11.44 2.94
N SER A 290 -9.38 11.83 4.20
CA SER A 290 -10.19 11.18 5.24
C SER A 290 -11.66 11.50 5.05
N GLY A 291 -12.55 10.57 5.42
CA GLY A 291 -13.99 10.81 5.33
C GLY A 291 -14.47 11.92 6.24
N GLY A 292 -15.47 12.71 5.76
CA GLY A 292 -16.11 13.76 6.52
C GLY A 292 -15.29 15.05 6.70
N VAL A 293 -14.17 15.20 5.99
CA VAL A 293 -13.35 16.42 6.04
C VAL A 293 -13.81 17.45 5.01
N ASN A 294 -13.47 18.72 5.23
CA ASN A 294 -13.58 19.74 4.20
C ASN A 294 -12.40 19.59 3.22
N VAL A 295 -12.67 19.17 1.99
CA VAL A 295 -11.63 18.90 0.98
C VAL A 295 -10.88 20.16 0.56
N VAL A 296 -11.52 21.35 0.64
CA VAL A 296 -10.87 22.62 0.32
C VAL A 296 -9.79 22.93 1.34
N ASP A 297 -10.08 22.74 2.63
CA ASP A 297 -9.11 22.99 3.70
C ASP A 297 -7.97 21.98 3.69
N VAL A 298 -8.27 20.70 3.41
CA VAL A 298 -7.22 19.68 3.27
C VAL A 298 -6.33 19.99 2.08
N GLY A 299 -6.94 20.34 0.93
CA GLY A 299 -6.19 20.68 -0.28
C GLY A 299 -5.27 21.90 -0.09
N LYS A 300 -5.72 22.93 0.65
CA LYS A 300 -4.87 24.08 1.01
C LYS A 300 -3.67 23.64 1.83
N ARG A 301 -3.86 22.85 2.89
CA ARG A 301 -2.76 22.31 3.72
C ARG A 301 -1.79 21.44 2.93
N VAL A 302 -2.30 20.60 2.03
CA VAL A 302 -1.45 19.81 1.13
C VAL A 302 -0.62 20.71 0.22
N SER A 303 -1.25 21.74 -0.36
CA SER A 303 -0.54 22.70 -1.23
C SER A 303 0.52 23.50 -0.48
N GLU A 304 0.22 23.95 0.73
CA GLU A 304 1.19 24.63 1.62
C GLU A 304 2.37 23.69 1.93
N ARG A 305 2.08 22.43 2.26
CA ARG A 305 3.14 21.44 2.52
C ARG A 305 4.00 21.18 1.29
N LEU A 306 3.42 21.08 0.10
CA LEU A 306 4.17 20.92 -1.16
C LEU A 306 5.10 22.12 -1.43
N VAL A 307 4.65 23.34 -1.13
CA VAL A 307 5.51 24.54 -1.25
C VAL A 307 6.68 24.50 -0.28
N GLU A 308 6.48 24.03 0.97
CA GLU A 308 7.57 23.86 1.93
C GLU A 308 8.60 22.81 1.45
N LEU A 309 8.13 21.73 0.83
CA LEU A 309 8.97 20.64 0.32
C LEU A 309 9.70 21.00 -0.98
N GLU A 310 9.28 22.07 -1.68
CA GLU A 310 9.87 22.51 -2.95
C GLU A 310 11.38 22.73 -2.86
N SER A 311 11.86 23.27 -1.75
CA SER A 311 13.29 23.53 -1.52
C SER A 311 14.15 22.25 -1.45
N GLN A 312 13.52 21.09 -1.25
CA GLN A 312 14.19 19.79 -1.14
C GLN A 312 14.06 18.97 -2.43
N ARG A 313 13.32 19.48 -3.42
CA ARG A 313 13.18 18.82 -4.71
C ARG A 313 14.48 18.91 -5.50
N PRO A 314 15.02 17.79 -6.02
CA PRO A 314 16.17 17.78 -6.88
C PRO A 314 15.95 18.67 -8.12
N LEU A 315 16.98 19.45 -8.49
CA LEU A 315 16.90 20.29 -9.69
C LEU A 315 16.76 19.42 -10.93
N GLY A 316 15.75 19.69 -11.75
CA GLY A 316 15.42 18.89 -12.94
C GLY A 316 14.29 17.88 -12.73
N MET A 317 13.86 17.60 -11.49
CA MET A 317 12.61 16.90 -11.25
C MET A 317 11.43 17.85 -11.37
N SER A 318 10.38 17.43 -12.07
CA SER A 318 9.10 18.13 -12.18
C SER A 318 8.05 17.44 -11.31
N LEU A 319 7.27 18.23 -10.58
CA LEU A 319 6.12 17.76 -9.81
C LEU A 319 4.90 18.57 -10.25
N ASP A 320 4.05 17.95 -11.06
CA ASP A 320 2.91 18.58 -11.69
C ASP A 320 1.61 18.11 -11.07
N THR A 321 0.67 19.02 -10.82
CA THR A 321 -0.67 18.68 -10.37
C THR A 321 -1.55 18.36 -11.57
N VAL A 322 -1.99 17.11 -11.68
CA VAL A 322 -2.88 16.64 -12.76
C VAL A 322 -4.34 16.87 -12.40
N TYR A 323 -4.68 16.61 -11.17
CA TYR A 323 -6.04 16.78 -10.66
C TYR A 323 -6.01 17.29 -9.23
N ASN A 324 -6.90 18.23 -8.92
CA ASN A 324 -7.06 18.78 -7.57
C ASN A 324 -8.54 19.04 -7.29
N GLN A 325 -9.18 18.13 -6.58
CA GLN A 325 -10.59 18.23 -6.18
C GLN A 325 -10.85 19.49 -5.35
N SER A 326 -9.90 19.91 -4.52
CA SER A 326 -10.09 21.07 -3.64
C SER A 326 -10.29 22.37 -4.44
N SER A 327 -9.55 22.53 -5.53
CA SER A 327 -9.71 23.70 -6.41
C SER A 327 -11.00 23.62 -7.23
N ALA A 328 -11.43 22.43 -7.66
CA ALA A 328 -12.69 22.24 -8.36
C ALA A 328 -13.89 22.61 -7.47
N VAL A 329 -13.87 22.17 -6.20
CA VAL A 329 -14.91 22.50 -5.22
C VAL A 329 -14.90 23.99 -4.86
N ASP A 330 -13.73 24.59 -4.63
CA ASP A 330 -13.59 26.02 -4.31
C ASP A 330 -14.21 26.92 -5.40
N HIS A 331 -13.96 26.59 -6.68
CA HIS A 331 -14.56 27.28 -7.82
C HIS A 331 -16.08 27.10 -7.96
N THR A 332 -16.63 26.01 -7.44
CA THR A 332 -18.07 25.73 -7.54
C THR A 332 -18.87 26.39 -6.42
N VAL A 333 -18.24 26.62 -5.26
CA VAL A 333 -18.86 27.18 -4.05
C VAL A 333 -18.79 28.71 -4.01
N GLN A 334 -17.89 29.34 -4.78
CA GLN A 334 -17.81 30.78 -4.98
C GLN A 334 -18.84 31.27 -6.02
#